data_874140a43063ead46368a49b63150ef7
#
_entry.id   874140a43063ead46368a49b63150ef7
#
_cell.length_a   1.000
_cell.length_b   1.000
_cell.length_c   1.000
_cell.angle_alpha   90.00
_cell.angle_beta   90.00
_cell.angle_gamma   90.00
#
_symmetry.space_group_name_H-M   'P 1'
#
loop_
_entity.id
_entity.type
_entity.pdbx_description
1 polymer ?
#
loop_
_entity_poly.entity_id
_entity_poly.type
_entity_poly.pdbx_seq_one_letter_code
_entity_poly.pdbx_strand_id
1 'polypeptide(L)'
;MKRILIITFVWSALLFSASSMLFVGHTQSPSAPAEDRVGFPSGYRENFTKLFAFDDWQDRQQRVIWANSIATSVDTMQPINFPYGSVLVFEDFPVQQDANGDPVLDQNGRFIPQELRTIFVMRKERGFGADYKELRNGEWEYVSYLPDGGFATPPSGSAACAACHLNGGRTPVPLEGKHMNALNDYVFRADLFFAKGNGALPKGVMQNYMFVPNTIHVQPGEVLTIYNDDQLLHNITAEDSSFASPNLMKGGTFSIKAGEAGTVINIRCTLHSRMRGKIVVDPPPQQ
;
A
#
# COMPACT_ATOMS: atom_id res chain seq x y z
N MET A 1 -41.57 -3.34 -86.17
CA MET A 1 -40.86 -4.52 -85.68
C MET A 1 -39.65 -4.03 -84.88
N LYS A 2 -39.79 -4.03 -83.54
CA LYS A 2 -38.69 -3.59 -82.60
C LYS A 2 -37.91 -4.81 -82.15
N ARG A 3 -36.62 -4.83 -82.46
CA ARG A 3 -35.71 -5.88 -81.95
C ARG A 3 -35.22 -5.51 -80.55
N ILE A 4 -35.52 -6.38 -79.55
CA ILE A 4 -35.04 -6.25 -78.22
C ILE A 4 -33.67 -6.97 -78.15
N LEU A 5 -32.64 -6.21 -77.72
CA LEU A 5 -31.30 -6.69 -77.47
C LEU A 5 -31.21 -7.10 -75.99
N ILE A 6 -31.00 -8.38 -75.74
CA ILE A 6 -30.78 -8.91 -74.37
C ILE A 6 -29.27 -8.91 -74.11
N ILE A 7 -28.85 -8.07 -73.14
CA ILE A 7 -27.47 -8.02 -72.68
C ILE A 7 -27.41 -8.90 -71.41
N THR A 8 -26.74 -10.01 -71.54
CA THR A 8 -26.41 -10.92 -70.40
C THR A 8 -25.21 -10.38 -69.65
N PHE A 9 -25.44 -9.93 -68.38
CA PHE A 9 -24.36 -9.59 -67.46
C PHE A 9 -23.83 -10.86 -66.80
N VAL A 10 -22.57 -11.23 -67.05
CA VAL A 10 -21.87 -12.28 -66.34
C VAL A 10 -21.26 -11.65 -65.08
N TRP A 11 -21.77 -12.02 -63.93
CA TRP A 11 -21.18 -11.66 -62.64
C TRP A 11 -20.07 -12.66 -62.32
N SER A 12 -18.83 -12.19 -62.39
CA SER A 12 -17.66 -12.90 -61.88
C SER A 12 -17.59 -12.68 -60.38
N ALA A 13 -17.96 -13.68 -59.59
CA ALA A 13 -17.78 -13.65 -58.14
C ALA A 13 -16.32 -13.92 -57.78
N LEU A 14 -15.59 -12.87 -57.42
CA LEU A 14 -14.28 -12.96 -56.80
C LEU A 14 -14.46 -13.37 -55.35
N LEU A 15 -14.17 -14.64 -55.04
CA LEU A 15 -14.06 -15.14 -53.67
C LEU A 15 -12.78 -14.59 -53.05
N PHE A 16 -12.91 -13.51 -52.24
CA PHE A 16 -11.87 -13.08 -51.32
C PHE A 16 -11.91 -14.02 -50.12
N SER A 17 -11.00 -14.97 -50.02
CA SER A 17 -10.77 -15.73 -48.80
C SER A 17 -10.06 -14.81 -47.81
N ALA A 18 -10.80 -14.22 -46.90
CA ALA A 18 -10.26 -13.55 -45.71
C ALA A 18 -9.69 -14.60 -44.75
N SER A 19 -8.40 -14.84 -44.85
CA SER A 19 -7.68 -15.57 -43.80
C SER A 19 -7.60 -14.69 -42.58
N SER A 20 -8.55 -14.86 -41.65
CA SER A 20 -8.50 -14.30 -40.32
C SER A 20 -7.35 -14.93 -39.58
N MET A 21 -6.18 -14.29 -39.59
CA MET A 21 -5.11 -14.61 -38.64
C MET A 21 -5.62 -14.21 -37.25
N LEU A 22 -6.12 -15.19 -36.50
CA LEU A 22 -6.30 -15.06 -35.08
C LEU A 22 -4.91 -14.88 -34.45
N PHE A 23 -4.52 -13.63 -34.20
CA PHE A 23 -3.45 -13.33 -33.26
C PHE A 23 -3.94 -13.77 -31.89
N VAL A 24 -3.67 -15.00 -31.51
CA VAL A 24 -3.72 -15.45 -30.12
C VAL A 24 -2.53 -14.77 -29.45
N GLY A 25 -2.73 -13.57 -28.97
CA GLY A 25 -1.79 -12.92 -28.08
C GLY A 25 -1.67 -13.79 -26.84
N HIS A 26 -0.60 -14.56 -26.75
CA HIS A 26 -0.21 -15.19 -25.51
C HIS A 26 0.18 -14.07 -24.55
N THR A 27 -0.76 -13.61 -23.73
CA THR A 27 -0.40 -12.82 -22.55
C THR A 27 0.34 -13.80 -21.62
N GLN A 28 1.68 -13.82 -21.73
CA GLN A 28 2.47 -14.53 -20.74
C GLN A 28 2.09 -13.99 -19.36
N SER A 29 1.70 -14.89 -18.47
CA SER A 29 1.53 -14.51 -17.07
C SER A 29 2.81 -13.85 -16.57
N PRO A 30 2.72 -12.78 -15.76
CA PRO A 30 3.90 -12.14 -15.21
C PRO A 30 4.81 -13.17 -14.55
N SER A 31 6.11 -13.07 -14.79
CA SER A 31 7.10 -13.99 -14.24
C SER A 31 7.23 -13.80 -12.72
N ALA A 32 7.34 -14.92 -11.99
CA ALA A 32 7.51 -14.94 -10.54
C ALA A 32 8.33 -16.19 -10.14
N PRO A 33 8.91 -16.23 -8.91
CA PRO A 33 9.61 -17.39 -8.40
C PRO A 33 8.73 -18.65 -8.42
N ALA A 34 9.31 -19.79 -8.77
CA ALA A 34 8.60 -21.08 -8.77
C ALA A 34 8.54 -21.70 -7.35
N GLU A 35 9.55 -21.41 -6.52
CA GLU A 35 9.72 -22.00 -5.20
C GLU A 35 9.63 -20.97 -4.09
N ASP A 36 9.20 -21.40 -2.90
CA ASP A 36 9.18 -20.54 -1.72
C ASP A 36 10.57 -20.43 -1.10
N ARG A 37 11.25 -19.34 -1.44
CA ARG A 37 12.53 -18.93 -0.84
C ARG A 37 12.34 -17.94 0.31
N VAL A 38 11.13 -17.36 0.43
CA VAL A 38 10.79 -16.42 1.50
C VAL A 38 10.66 -17.14 2.83
N GLY A 39 9.89 -18.23 2.86
CA GLY A 39 9.63 -19.06 4.02
C GLY A 39 8.69 -18.41 5.03
N PHE A 40 7.80 -19.21 5.60
CA PHE A 40 6.94 -18.74 6.68
C PHE A 40 7.76 -18.49 7.96
N PRO A 41 7.76 -17.25 8.52
CA PRO A 41 8.58 -16.91 9.68
C PRO A 41 7.92 -17.37 10.99
N SER A 42 7.92 -18.68 11.26
CA SER A 42 7.32 -19.23 12.49
C SER A 42 7.80 -18.49 13.73
N GLY A 43 6.90 -18.19 14.65
CA GLY A 43 7.22 -17.47 15.90
C GLY A 43 7.61 -16.00 15.70
N TYR A 44 7.23 -15.37 14.57
CA TYR A 44 7.59 -13.97 14.33
C TYR A 44 7.01 -13.02 15.37
N ARG A 45 5.84 -13.31 15.93
CA ARG A 45 5.22 -12.44 16.95
C ARG A 45 6.04 -12.38 18.24
N GLU A 46 6.79 -13.42 18.56
CA GLU A 46 7.67 -13.51 19.73
C GLU A 46 9.08 -12.99 19.42
N ASN A 47 9.54 -13.12 18.18
CA ASN A 47 10.93 -12.89 17.80
C ASN A 47 11.17 -11.60 17.00
N PHE A 48 10.14 -11.02 16.41
CA PHE A 48 10.25 -9.78 15.63
C PHE A 48 9.76 -8.60 16.44
N THR A 49 10.21 -7.42 16.07
CA THR A 49 9.71 -6.17 16.63
C THR A 49 8.41 -5.80 15.95
N LYS A 50 7.35 -5.63 16.75
CA LYS A 50 6.13 -4.99 16.27
C LYS A 50 6.43 -3.52 16.00
N LEU A 51 6.35 -3.09 14.75
CA LEU A 51 6.63 -1.72 14.38
C LEU A 51 5.43 -0.83 14.67
N PHE A 52 4.29 -1.16 14.08
CA PHE A 52 3.05 -0.48 14.39
C PHE A 52 1.81 -1.18 13.82
N ALA A 53 0.63 -0.70 14.24
CA ALA A 53 -0.65 -1.13 13.72
C ALA A 53 -1.46 0.08 13.24
N PHE A 54 -2.16 -0.07 12.13
CA PHE A 54 -3.00 1.00 11.59
C PHE A 54 -4.30 0.46 10.99
N ASP A 55 -5.27 1.36 10.89
CA ASP A 55 -6.58 1.08 10.33
C ASP A 55 -6.61 1.56 8.88
N ASP A 56 -6.73 0.64 7.95
CA ASP A 56 -6.82 0.92 6.53
C ASP A 56 -8.27 1.14 6.12
N TRP A 57 -8.66 2.39 5.99
CA TRP A 57 -10.01 2.77 5.60
C TRP A 57 -10.35 2.43 4.15
N GLN A 58 -9.36 2.38 3.29
CA GLN A 58 -9.58 2.05 1.88
C GLN A 58 -9.97 0.58 1.72
N ASP A 59 -9.21 -0.30 2.37
CA ASP A 59 -9.41 -1.74 2.29
C ASP A 59 -10.33 -2.28 3.41
N ARG A 60 -10.70 -1.43 4.38
CA ARG A 60 -11.52 -1.77 5.55
C ARG A 60 -10.91 -2.92 6.34
N GLN A 61 -9.65 -2.74 6.70
CA GLN A 61 -8.83 -3.74 7.39
C GLN A 61 -7.98 -3.07 8.48
N GLN A 62 -7.70 -3.80 9.55
CA GLN A 62 -6.63 -3.43 10.44
C GLN A 62 -5.36 -4.18 10.03
N ARG A 63 -4.25 -3.48 10.07
CA ARG A 63 -2.95 -4.01 9.64
C ARG A 63 -1.90 -3.86 10.71
N VAL A 64 -1.05 -4.88 10.86
CA VAL A 64 0.05 -4.88 11.82
C VAL A 64 1.34 -5.23 11.10
N ILE A 65 2.40 -4.45 11.34
CA ILE A 65 3.69 -4.65 10.71
C ILE A 65 4.72 -5.09 11.74
N TRP A 66 5.48 -6.11 11.39
CA TRP A 66 6.56 -6.68 12.17
C TRP A 66 7.84 -6.71 11.34
N ALA A 67 8.98 -6.57 12.00
CA ALA A 67 10.29 -6.65 11.36
C ALA A 67 11.26 -7.46 12.22
N ASN A 68 12.09 -8.26 11.58
CA ASN A 68 13.17 -8.94 12.28
C ASN A 68 14.29 -7.96 12.70
N SER A 69 15.21 -8.40 13.55
CA SER A 69 16.30 -7.56 14.08
C SER A 69 17.21 -7.01 12.98
N ILE A 70 17.38 -7.72 11.87
CA ILE A 70 18.15 -7.26 10.71
C ILE A 70 17.45 -6.11 10.03
N ALA A 71 16.15 -6.24 9.74
CA ALA A 71 15.38 -5.16 9.13
C ALA A 71 15.31 -3.92 10.03
N THR A 72 15.23 -4.09 11.35
CA THR A 72 15.20 -2.96 12.31
C THR A 72 16.58 -2.29 12.51
N SER A 73 17.67 -2.88 12.01
CA SER A 73 19.00 -2.28 12.05
C SER A 73 19.27 -1.29 10.91
N VAL A 74 18.32 -1.12 10.00
CA VAL A 74 18.49 -0.22 8.85
C VAL A 74 18.75 1.21 9.31
N ASP A 75 19.67 1.89 8.62
CA ASP A 75 19.90 3.33 8.81
C ASP A 75 18.83 4.13 8.08
N THR A 76 18.06 4.88 8.83
CA THR A 76 16.95 5.69 8.31
C THR A 76 17.37 7.10 7.86
N MET A 77 18.61 7.49 8.10
CA MET A 77 19.14 8.82 7.75
C MET A 77 19.60 8.93 6.29
N GLN A 78 19.69 7.82 5.57
CA GLN A 78 20.12 7.73 4.18
C GLN A 78 19.01 7.13 3.32
N PRO A 79 19.11 7.12 1.98
CA PRO A 79 18.23 6.28 1.17
C PRO A 79 18.18 4.90 1.76
N ILE A 80 16.99 4.48 2.20
CA ILE A 80 16.82 3.26 2.98
C ILE A 80 17.21 2.08 2.11
N ASN A 81 18.22 1.35 2.57
CA ASN A 81 18.70 0.12 1.94
C ASN A 81 18.72 -0.99 3.01
N PHE A 82 17.70 -1.84 2.97
CA PHE A 82 17.60 -2.94 3.92
C PHE A 82 18.73 -3.93 3.73
N PRO A 83 19.41 -4.37 4.82
CA PRO A 83 20.40 -5.42 4.73
C PRO A 83 19.82 -6.74 4.21
N TYR A 84 20.66 -7.59 3.62
CA TYR A 84 20.27 -8.98 3.34
C TYR A 84 19.91 -9.71 4.63
N GLY A 85 18.95 -10.60 4.58
CA GLY A 85 18.36 -11.23 5.76
C GLY A 85 17.20 -10.44 6.36
N SER A 86 16.87 -9.25 5.83
CA SER A 86 15.70 -8.51 6.28
C SER A 86 14.43 -9.25 5.97
N VAL A 87 13.57 -9.37 6.97
CA VAL A 87 12.21 -9.93 6.85
C VAL A 87 11.21 -8.97 7.45
N LEU A 88 10.21 -8.63 6.66
CA LEU A 88 9.06 -7.86 7.08
C LEU A 88 7.81 -8.72 6.99
N VAL A 89 6.99 -8.67 8.01
CA VAL A 89 5.70 -9.36 8.07
C VAL A 89 4.61 -8.32 8.21
N PHE A 90 3.56 -8.54 7.46
CA PHE A 90 2.40 -7.67 7.43
C PHE A 90 1.16 -8.53 7.64
N GLU A 91 0.52 -8.35 8.77
CA GLU A 91 -0.73 -9.04 9.12
C GLU A 91 -1.93 -8.23 8.64
N ASP A 92 -2.92 -8.92 8.16
CA ASP A 92 -4.15 -8.38 7.61
C ASP A 92 -5.37 -8.96 8.35
N PHE A 93 -6.08 -8.08 9.05
CA PHE A 93 -7.26 -8.43 9.83
C PHE A 93 -8.49 -7.79 9.19
N PRO A 94 -9.48 -8.58 8.73
CA PRO A 94 -10.81 -8.05 8.47
C PRO A 94 -11.33 -7.34 9.72
N VAL A 95 -12.24 -6.40 9.54
CA VAL A 95 -12.80 -5.65 10.66
C VAL A 95 -14.31 -5.83 10.74
N GLN A 96 -14.88 -5.61 11.91
CA GLN A 96 -16.33 -5.58 12.08
C GLN A 96 -16.90 -4.45 11.23
N GLN A 97 -18.02 -4.73 10.57
CA GLN A 97 -18.71 -3.77 9.72
C GLN A 97 -20.16 -3.62 10.19
N ASP A 98 -20.70 -2.43 10.05
CA ASP A 98 -22.11 -2.15 10.26
C ASP A 98 -22.99 -2.61 9.09
N ALA A 99 -24.28 -2.34 9.15
CA ALA A 99 -25.25 -2.71 8.10
C ALA A 99 -24.98 -2.03 6.75
N ASN A 100 -24.23 -0.92 6.73
CA ASN A 100 -23.82 -0.22 5.52
C ASN A 100 -22.47 -0.71 4.97
N GLY A 101 -21.81 -1.62 5.70
CA GLY A 101 -20.48 -2.13 5.39
C GLY A 101 -19.37 -1.17 5.82
N ASP A 102 -19.64 -0.19 6.68
CA ASP A 102 -18.61 0.69 7.23
C ASP A 102 -17.98 0.06 8.48
N PRO A 103 -16.65 0.26 8.69
CA PRO A 103 -15.97 -0.28 9.86
C PRO A 103 -16.57 0.22 11.17
N VAL A 104 -16.84 -0.71 12.09
CA VAL A 104 -17.23 -0.38 13.47
C VAL A 104 -15.98 0.04 14.24
N LEU A 105 -16.12 1.12 15.02
CA LEU A 105 -15.03 1.66 15.82
C LEU A 105 -15.20 1.29 17.30
N ASP A 106 -14.09 1.03 17.97
CA ASP A 106 -14.04 0.91 19.41
C ASP A 106 -14.14 2.29 20.10
N GLN A 107 -14.12 2.32 21.43
CA GLN A 107 -14.17 3.56 22.22
C GLN A 107 -13.00 4.52 21.96
N ASN A 108 -11.87 4.02 21.40
CA ASN A 108 -10.70 4.80 21.05
C ASN A 108 -10.72 5.23 19.58
N GLY A 109 -11.80 4.91 18.84
CA GLY A 109 -11.97 5.19 17.43
C GLY A 109 -11.10 4.36 16.51
N ARG A 110 -10.68 3.17 16.97
CA ARG A 110 -9.94 2.19 16.20
C ARG A 110 -10.90 1.16 15.63
N PHE A 111 -10.54 0.57 14.50
CA PHE A 111 -11.26 -0.58 13.98
C PHE A 111 -11.27 -1.73 14.97
N ILE A 112 -12.38 -2.45 15.02
CA ILE A 112 -12.50 -3.69 15.78
C ILE A 112 -12.09 -4.85 14.88
N PRO A 113 -10.87 -5.42 15.03
CA PRO A 113 -10.40 -6.49 14.17
C PRO A 113 -11.15 -7.79 14.45
N GLN A 114 -11.28 -8.58 13.40
CA GLN A 114 -11.71 -9.98 13.46
C GLN A 114 -10.49 -10.90 13.52
N GLU A 115 -10.67 -12.17 13.17
CA GLU A 115 -9.57 -13.12 13.09
C GLU A 115 -8.56 -12.76 12.00
N LEU A 116 -7.30 -13.06 12.25
CA LEU A 116 -6.22 -12.90 11.28
C LEU A 116 -6.54 -13.67 10.01
N ARG A 117 -6.52 -12.99 8.88
CA ARG A 117 -6.86 -13.58 7.58
C ARG A 117 -5.64 -13.96 6.77
N THR A 118 -4.68 -13.05 6.68
CA THR A 118 -3.54 -13.22 5.78
C THR A 118 -2.27 -12.65 6.42
N ILE A 119 -1.17 -13.33 6.20
CA ILE A 119 0.18 -12.93 6.62
C ILE A 119 1.00 -12.74 5.36
N PHE A 120 1.28 -11.49 5.01
CA PHE A 120 2.17 -11.15 3.91
C PHE A 120 3.61 -11.11 4.42
N VAL A 121 4.51 -11.75 3.72
CA VAL A 121 5.93 -11.76 4.06
C VAL A 121 6.74 -11.29 2.87
N MET A 122 7.66 -10.37 3.14
CA MET A 122 8.69 -10.01 2.19
C MET A 122 10.06 -10.24 2.81
N ARG A 123 10.96 -10.82 2.03
CA ARG A 123 12.33 -11.14 2.44
C ARG A 123 13.32 -10.64 1.42
N LYS A 124 14.42 -10.07 1.92
CA LYS A 124 15.52 -9.60 1.11
C LYS A 124 16.72 -10.53 1.26
N GLU A 125 17.15 -11.11 0.15
CA GLU A 125 18.36 -11.93 0.10
C GLU A 125 19.09 -11.70 -1.22
N ARG A 126 20.38 -12.02 -1.23
CA ARG A 126 21.19 -11.90 -2.46
C ARG A 126 20.63 -12.77 -3.57
N GLY A 127 20.39 -12.17 -4.72
CA GLY A 127 19.84 -12.86 -5.90
C GLY A 127 18.33 -13.02 -5.93
N PHE A 128 17.61 -12.59 -4.88
CA PHE A 128 16.14 -12.57 -4.91
C PHE A 128 15.59 -11.56 -5.93
N GLY A 129 14.35 -11.74 -6.31
CA GLY A 129 13.62 -10.84 -7.21
C GLY A 129 13.98 -10.99 -8.69
N ALA A 130 15.01 -11.76 -9.06
CA ALA A 130 15.43 -11.90 -10.45
C ALA A 130 14.33 -12.48 -11.35
N ASP A 131 13.51 -13.37 -10.80
CA ASP A 131 12.43 -14.03 -11.53
C ASP A 131 11.28 -13.10 -11.88
N TYR A 132 11.14 -11.95 -11.20
CA TYR A 132 10.11 -10.94 -11.52
C TYR A 132 10.44 -10.12 -12.77
N LYS A 133 11.67 -10.18 -13.29
CA LYS A 133 12.11 -9.45 -14.49
C LYS A 133 11.84 -7.94 -14.36
N GLU A 134 10.98 -7.39 -15.24
CA GLU A 134 10.62 -5.97 -15.26
C GLU A 134 9.88 -5.50 -14.02
N LEU A 135 9.29 -6.43 -13.26
CA LEU A 135 8.62 -6.15 -11.98
C LEU A 135 9.57 -6.24 -10.78
N ARG A 136 10.86 -6.42 -11.01
CA ARG A 136 11.86 -6.55 -9.96
C ARG A 136 11.94 -5.28 -9.11
N ASN A 137 11.74 -5.45 -7.79
CA ASN A 137 11.96 -4.42 -6.78
C ASN A 137 13.18 -4.80 -5.93
N GLY A 138 14.35 -4.35 -6.34
CA GLY A 138 15.60 -4.74 -5.67
C GLY A 138 15.81 -6.27 -5.61
N GLU A 139 16.19 -6.75 -4.44
CA GLU A 139 16.38 -8.18 -4.18
C GLU A 139 15.38 -8.70 -3.14
N TRP A 140 14.12 -8.31 -3.33
CA TRP A 140 12.99 -8.75 -2.52
C TRP A 140 12.17 -9.83 -3.21
N GLU A 141 11.67 -10.77 -2.40
CA GLU A 141 10.64 -11.71 -2.78
C GLU A 141 9.47 -11.67 -1.81
N TYR A 142 8.31 -12.08 -2.29
CA TYR A 142 7.03 -11.91 -1.63
C TYR A 142 6.25 -13.20 -1.63
N VAL A 143 5.66 -13.56 -0.52
CA VAL A 143 4.71 -14.66 -0.37
C VAL A 143 3.64 -14.23 0.63
N SER A 144 2.41 -14.67 0.45
CA SER A 144 1.43 -14.54 1.50
C SER A 144 0.93 -15.90 1.97
N TYR A 145 0.74 -15.99 3.27
CA TYR A 145 0.35 -17.19 3.97
C TYR A 145 -0.99 -17.03 4.67
N LEU A 146 -1.67 -18.15 4.85
CA LEU A 146 -2.76 -18.28 5.79
C LEU A 146 -2.22 -18.39 7.23
N PRO A 147 -3.05 -18.19 8.26
CA PRO A 147 -2.59 -18.31 9.66
C PRO A 147 -2.03 -19.69 10.04
N ASP A 148 -2.41 -20.74 9.33
CA ASP A 148 -1.89 -22.11 9.50
C ASP A 148 -0.55 -22.37 8.81
N GLY A 149 0.00 -21.35 8.10
CA GLY A 149 1.23 -21.46 7.32
C GLY A 149 1.06 -21.95 5.89
N GLY A 150 -0.13 -22.33 5.49
CA GLY A 150 -0.44 -22.62 4.08
C GLY A 150 -0.37 -21.36 3.21
N PHE A 151 -0.29 -21.54 1.89
CA PHE A 151 -0.24 -20.37 0.99
C PHE A 151 -1.61 -19.71 0.81
N ALA A 152 -1.69 -18.40 1.03
CA ALA A 152 -2.74 -17.55 0.50
C ALA A 152 -2.40 -17.09 -0.93
N THR A 153 -1.15 -16.67 -1.16
CA THR A 153 -0.58 -16.43 -2.49
C THR A 153 0.78 -17.12 -2.56
N PRO A 154 0.91 -18.21 -3.32
CA PRO A 154 2.19 -18.91 -3.47
C PRO A 154 3.21 -18.06 -4.24
N PRO A 155 4.51 -18.42 -4.21
CA PRO A 155 5.55 -17.70 -4.92
C PRO A 155 5.23 -17.46 -6.40
N SER A 156 4.71 -18.47 -7.09
CA SER A 156 4.32 -18.36 -8.51
C SER A 156 3.20 -17.35 -8.80
N GLY A 157 2.44 -16.95 -7.78
CA GLY A 157 1.41 -15.91 -7.86
C GLY A 157 1.89 -14.51 -7.41
N SER A 158 3.11 -14.38 -6.92
CA SER A 158 3.60 -13.17 -6.23
C SER A 158 4.00 -12.01 -7.16
N ALA A 159 3.90 -12.17 -8.47
CA ALA A 159 4.19 -11.09 -9.42
C ALA A 159 3.36 -9.82 -9.16
N ALA A 160 2.11 -9.97 -8.70
CA ALA A 160 1.26 -8.85 -8.32
C ALA A 160 1.82 -8.08 -7.11
N CYS A 161 2.40 -8.80 -6.14
CA CYS A 161 3.06 -8.18 -4.99
C CYS A 161 4.26 -7.35 -5.44
N ALA A 162 5.12 -7.94 -6.29
CA ALA A 162 6.28 -7.25 -6.83
C ALA A 162 5.88 -6.00 -7.62
N ALA A 163 4.86 -6.08 -8.47
CA ALA A 163 4.34 -4.94 -9.24
C ALA A 163 3.81 -3.83 -8.33
N CYS A 164 3.07 -4.18 -7.30
CA CYS A 164 2.56 -3.24 -6.31
C CYS A 164 3.71 -2.51 -5.60
N HIS A 165 4.70 -3.26 -5.12
CA HIS A 165 5.88 -2.69 -4.45
C HIS A 165 6.73 -1.84 -5.40
N LEU A 166 6.93 -2.25 -6.65
CA LEU A 166 7.65 -1.45 -7.64
C LEU A 166 6.96 -0.12 -7.92
N ASN A 167 5.63 -0.09 -7.95
CA ASN A 167 4.83 1.09 -8.25
C ASN A 167 4.42 1.90 -7.01
N GLY A 168 4.92 1.54 -5.84
CA GLY A 168 4.57 2.22 -4.60
C GLY A 168 3.12 2.05 -4.19
N GLY A 169 2.54 0.86 -4.42
CA GLY A 169 1.15 0.55 -4.06
C GLY A 169 0.10 1.24 -4.93
N ARG A 170 0.50 1.83 -6.04
CA ARG A 170 -0.42 2.47 -6.98
C ARG A 170 -0.77 1.53 -8.11
N THR A 171 -2.00 1.62 -8.59
CA THR A 171 -2.38 1.08 -9.91
C THR A 171 -1.29 1.44 -10.92
N PRO A 172 -0.86 0.51 -11.78
CA PRO A 172 0.25 0.74 -12.67
C PRO A 172 -0.04 1.94 -13.57
N VAL A 173 0.54 3.08 -13.22
CA VAL A 173 0.78 4.14 -14.18
C VAL A 173 2.13 3.79 -14.78
N PRO A 174 2.23 3.54 -16.08
CA PRO A 174 3.53 3.35 -16.71
C PRO A 174 4.35 4.60 -16.41
N LEU A 175 5.39 4.46 -15.61
CA LEU A 175 6.38 5.52 -15.43
C LEU A 175 7.25 5.52 -16.68
N GLU A 176 6.74 6.13 -17.76
CA GLU A 176 7.53 6.37 -18.96
C GLU A 176 8.82 7.08 -18.55
N GLY A 177 9.94 6.43 -18.77
CA GLY A 177 11.28 7.02 -18.74
C GLY A 177 12.00 7.12 -17.40
N LYS A 178 11.48 6.59 -16.30
CA LYS A 178 12.25 6.42 -15.06
C LYS A 178 12.52 4.95 -14.82
N HIS A 179 13.64 4.48 -15.33
CA HIS A 179 14.28 3.28 -14.81
C HIS A 179 14.57 3.55 -13.33
N MET A 180 13.68 3.12 -12.46
CA MET A 180 14.02 3.00 -11.05
C MET A 180 15.18 2.02 -11.00
N ASN A 181 16.33 2.48 -10.55
CA ASN A 181 17.51 1.65 -10.42
C ASN A 181 17.11 0.36 -9.69
N ALA A 182 17.58 -0.78 -10.20
CA ALA A 182 17.33 -2.11 -9.63
C ALA A 182 17.77 -2.28 -8.16
N LEU A 183 18.23 -1.21 -7.54
CA LEU A 183 18.70 -1.11 -6.17
C LEU A 183 17.73 -0.37 -5.23
N ASN A 184 16.58 0.11 -5.71
CA ASN A 184 15.61 0.76 -4.84
C ASN A 184 14.85 -0.30 -4.05
N ASP A 185 15.20 -0.44 -2.79
CA ASP A 185 14.44 -1.22 -1.80
C ASP A 185 13.14 -0.51 -1.49
N TYR A 186 12.12 -0.71 -2.31
CA TYR A 186 10.85 -0.08 -2.04
C TYR A 186 10.10 -0.85 -0.95
N VAL A 187 10.24 -0.37 0.24
CA VAL A 187 9.40 -0.71 1.39
C VAL A 187 8.56 0.51 1.69
N PHE A 188 7.23 0.36 1.68
CA PHE A 188 6.33 1.47 1.91
C PHE A 188 6.69 2.23 3.18
N ARG A 189 7.14 3.48 3.05
CA ARG A 189 7.43 4.38 4.16
C ARG A 189 8.22 3.75 5.29
N ALA A 190 9.27 3.03 4.95
CA ALA A 190 10.19 2.45 5.92
C ALA A 190 10.75 3.50 6.90
N ASP A 191 10.95 4.72 6.45
CA ASP A 191 11.37 5.87 7.26
C ASP A 191 10.43 6.18 8.43
N LEU A 192 9.12 5.98 8.26
CA LEU A 192 8.15 6.17 9.35
C LEU A 192 8.20 5.05 10.40
N PHE A 193 8.61 3.86 10.00
CA PHE A 193 8.65 2.71 10.88
C PHE A 193 9.91 2.64 11.74
N PHE A 194 11.01 3.19 11.24
CA PHE A 194 12.33 3.02 11.83
C PHE A 194 12.94 4.30 12.39
N ALA A 195 12.16 5.34 12.58
CA ALA A 195 12.70 6.58 13.09
C ALA A 195 13.43 6.38 14.42
N LYS A 196 14.69 6.17 14.29
CA LYS A 196 15.68 6.27 15.36
C LYS A 196 16.41 7.58 15.14
N GLY A 197 16.15 8.58 15.91
CA GLY A 197 17.02 9.73 15.85
C GLY A 197 16.33 11.05 16.09
N ASN A 198 17.11 12.03 16.42
CA ASN A 198 16.83 13.35 16.94
C ASN A 198 15.98 14.28 16.07
N GLY A 199 15.42 13.82 14.98
CA GLY A 199 14.40 14.51 14.22
C GLY A 199 13.03 13.93 14.58
N ALA A 200 12.18 14.73 15.20
CA ALA A 200 10.79 14.33 15.40
C ALA A 200 10.19 14.04 14.03
N LEU A 201 9.88 12.75 13.77
CA LEU A 201 9.09 12.41 12.62
C LEU A 201 7.76 13.15 12.70
N PRO A 202 7.21 13.54 11.57
CA PRO A 202 5.84 14.02 11.56
C PRO A 202 4.97 12.91 12.18
N LYS A 203 4.28 13.21 13.27
CA LYS A 203 3.39 12.28 13.98
C LYS A 203 2.24 11.82 13.10
N GLY A 204 1.97 12.52 12.00
CA GLY A 204 0.95 12.18 11.03
C GLY A 204 1.42 12.38 9.60
N VAL A 205 1.11 11.42 8.75
CA VAL A 205 1.42 11.45 7.32
C VAL A 205 0.16 11.13 6.53
N MET A 206 -0.02 11.81 5.42
CA MET A 206 -1.03 11.47 4.42
C MET A 206 -0.38 10.65 3.33
N GLN A 207 -0.78 9.39 3.21
CA GLN A 207 -0.20 8.42 2.28
C GLN A 207 -1.22 7.37 1.87
N ASN A 208 -1.24 6.98 0.60
CA ASN A 208 -2.12 5.94 0.06
C ASN A 208 -3.59 6.15 0.45
N TYR A 209 -4.08 7.41 0.33
CA TYR A 209 -5.44 7.79 0.72
C TYR A 209 -5.75 7.58 2.21
N MET A 210 -4.75 7.62 3.08
CA MET A 210 -4.90 7.44 4.52
C MET A 210 -4.18 8.52 5.31
N PHE A 211 -4.64 8.73 6.54
CA PHE A 211 -3.82 9.34 7.59
C PHE A 211 -3.08 8.22 8.31
N VAL A 212 -1.76 8.36 8.45
CA VAL A 212 -0.89 7.35 9.07
C VAL A 212 -0.11 7.97 10.22
N PRO A 213 -0.29 7.50 11.46
CA PRO A 213 -1.33 6.53 11.86
C PRO A 213 -2.74 7.13 11.71
N ASN A 214 -3.74 6.28 11.61
CA ASN A 214 -5.14 6.72 11.48
C ASN A 214 -5.62 7.47 12.74
N THR A 215 -5.15 7.06 13.93
CA THR A 215 -5.31 7.80 15.18
C THR A 215 -3.96 8.40 15.57
N ILE A 216 -3.88 9.71 15.61
CA ILE A 216 -2.66 10.46 15.94
C ILE A 216 -2.75 10.95 17.37
N HIS A 217 -1.84 10.49 18.22
CA HIS A 217 -1.78 10.87 19.63
C HIS A 217 -0.83 12.06 19.84
N VAL A 218 -1.30 13.09 20.54
CA VAL A 218 -0.54 14.31 20.84
C VAL A 218 -0.72 14.72 22.30
N GLN A 219 0.23 15.48 22.82
CA GLN A 219 0.13 16.06 24.17
C GLN A 219 -0.59 17.41 24.14
N PRO A 220 -1.21 17.86 25.25
CA PRO A 220 -1.80 19.19 25.32
C PRO A 220 -0.81 20.28 24.95
N GLY A 221 -1.23 21.18 24.04
CA GLY A 221 -0.41 22.28 23.57
C GLY A 221 0.71 21.92 22.58
N GLU A 222 0.90 20.66 22.29
CA GLU A 222 1.85 20.19 21.26
C GLU A 222 1.46 20.70 19.88
N VAL A 223 2.47 20.99 19.03
CA VAL A 223 2.25 21.29 17.62
C VAL A 223 2.39 20.02 16.81
N LEU A 224 1.26 19.51 16.34
CA LEU A 224 1.21 18.40 15.41
C LEU A 224 1.45 18.90 13.98
N THR A 225 2.47 18.37 13.33
CA THR A 225 2.68 18.60 11.90
C THR A 225 2.31 17.35 11.12
N ILE A 226 1.44 17.50 10.13
CA ILE A 226 1.03 16.44 9.21
C ILE A 226 1.64 16.73 7.84
N TYR A 227 2.20 15.70 7.23
CA TYR A 227 2.95 15.75 5.99
C TYR A 227 2.25 14.97 4.90
N ASN A 228 2.17 15.51 3.67
CA ASN A 228 1.70 14.76 2.52
C ASN A 228 2.86 14.08 1.80
N ASP A 229 2.91 12.76 1.89
CA ASP A 229 3.88 11.93 1.17
C ASP A 229 3.33 11.33 -0.14
N ASP A 230 2.06 11.52 -0.39
CA ASP A 230 1.43 11.03 -1.62
C ASP A 230 1.76 11.93 -2.81
N GLN A 231 1.79 11.35 -4.02
CA GLN A 231 1.88 12.14 -5.26
C GLN A 231 0.58 12.90 -5.55
N LEU A 232 -0.51 12.50 -4.91
CA LEU A 232 -1.81 13.11 -5.05
C LEU A 232 -1.98 14.27 -4.06
N LEU A 233 -2.88 15.17 -4.42
CA LEU A 233 -3.31 16.24 -3.53
C LEU A 233 -4.14 15.65 -2.39
N HIS A 234 -3.80 16.03 -1.18
CA HIS A 234 -4.59 15.76 0.01
C HIS A 234 -4.81 17.04 0.81
N ASN A 235 -5.82 17.01 1.67
CA ASN A 235 -5.99 18.00 2.71
C ASN A 235 -6.40 17.33 4.02
N ILE A 236 -6.28 18.08 5.10
CA ILE A 236 -6.77 17.65 6.41
C ILE A 236 -7.79 18.68 6.90
N THR A 237 -8.99 18.21 7.16
CA THR A 237 -10.11 19.03 7.61
C THR A 237 -10.75 18.38 8.82
N ALA A 238 -10.91 19.14 9.90
CA ALA A 238 -11.65 18.68 11.07
C ALA A 238 -13.15 18.58 10.74
N GLU A 239 -13.81 17.52 11.20
CA GLU A 239 -15.24 17.35 10.95
C GLU A 239 -16.10 18.35 11.73
N ASP A 240 -15.59 18.85 12.86
CA ASP A 240 -16.18 19.93 13.65
C ASP A 240 -15.90 21.33 13.09
N SER A 241 -15.21 21.41 11.97
CA SER A 241 -14.80 22.66 11.30
C SER A 241 -13.82 23.53 12.09
N SER A 242 -13.16 23.00 13.12
CA SER A 242 -12.18 23.74 13.92
C SER A 242 -10.93 24.13 13.13
N PHE A 243 -10.58 23.39 12.09
CA PHE A 243 -9.55 23.73 11.13
C PHE A 243 -9.74 23.09 9.76
N ALA A 244 -9.09 23.66 8.74
CA ALA A 244 -8.94 23.07 7.41
C ALA A 244 -7.61 23.50 6.80
N SER A 245 -6.85 22.56 6.25
CA SER A 245 -5.67 22.88 5.47
C SER A 245 -6.03 23.26 4.04
N PRO A 246 -5.15 23.98 3.32
CA PRO A 246 -5.20 24.00 1.87
C PRO A 246 -4.96 22.59 1.30
N ASN A 247 -5.15 22.42 -0.01
CA ASN A 247 -4.72 21.20 -0.69
C ASN A 247 -3.18 21.16 -0.71
N LEU A 248 -2.63 20.10 -0.16
CA LEU A 248 -1.20 19.89 -0.01
C LEU A 248 -0.70 18.98 -1.13
N MET A 249 0.29 19.43 -1.86
CA MET A 249 1.06 18.60 -2.79
C MET A 249 2.02 17.69 -2.01
N LYS A 250 2.64 16.72 -2.67
CA LYS A 250 3.73 15.93 -2.08
C LYS A 250 4.79 16.86 -1.47
N GLY A 251 5.18 16.56 -0.24
CA GLY A 251 6.10 17.38 0.54
C GLY A 251 5.44 18.52 1.31
N GLY A 252 4.17 18.82 1.02
CA GLY A 252 3.41 19.85 1.73
C GLY A 252 3.09 19.43 3.17
N THR A 253 3.10 20.42 4.09
CA THR A 253 2.83 20.21 5.51
C THR A 253 1.72 21.11 6.00
N PHE A 254 1.04 20.67 7.06
CA PHE A 254 0.09 21.47 7.80
C PHE A 254 0.26 21.24 9.29
N SER A 255 0.31 22.31 10.07
CA SER A 255 0.53 22.22 11.52
C SER A 255 -0.70 22.67 12.29
N ILE A 256 -1.01 21.95 13.36
CA ILE A 256 -2.15 22.16 14.24
C ILE A 256 -1.63 22.18 15.66
N LYS A 257 -2.02 23.19 16.47
CA LYS A 257 -1.75 23.18 17.90
C LYS A 257 -2.81 22.36 18.61
N ALA A 258 -2.39 21.33 19.35
CA ALA A 258 -3.28 20.51 20.14
C ALA A 258 -3.96 21.31 21.26
N GLY A 259 -5.22 21.03 21.47
CA GLY A 259 -6.04 21.63 22.53
C GLY A 259 -5.80 21.03 23.91
N GLU A 260 -6.87 20.95 24.71
CA GLU A 260 -6.84 20.41 26.04
C GLU A 260 -6.86 18.87 26.04
N ALA A 261 -6.35 18.27 27.11
CA ALA A 261 -6.37 16.82 27.32
C ALA A 261 -7.79 16.23 27.23
N GLY A 262 -7.91 15.07 26.62
CA GLY A 262 -9.19 14.41 26.38
C GLY A 262 -9.94 14.90 25.13
N THR A 263 -9.42 15.92 24.42
CA THR A 263 -10.00 16.35 23.16
C THR A 263 -9.80 15.28 22.08
N VAL A 264 -10.88 14.96 21.35
CA VAL A 264 -10.86 14.08 20.20
C VAL A 264 -11.40 14.83 19.00
N ILE A 265 -10.63 14.92 17.93
CA ILE A 265 -11.00 15.59 16.69
C ILE A 265 -11.02 14.57 15.56
N ASN A 266 -12.18 14.33 14.98
CA ASN A 266 -12.27 13.53 13.76
C ASN A 266 -11.81 14.37 12.56
N ILE A 267 -10.99 13.76 11.72
CA ILE A 267 -10.40 14.42 10.55
C ILE A 267 -10.72 13.65 9.28
N ARG A 268 -10.78 14.37 8.17
CA ARG A 268 -11.01 13.79 6.84
C ARG A 268 -10.23 14.56 5.78
N CYS A 269 -10.01 13.90 4.64
CA CYS A 269 -9.64 14.57 3.41
C CYS A 269 -10.91 14.88 2.61
N THR A 270 -11.11 16.13 2.20
CA THR A 270 -12.31 16.50 1.44
C THR A 270 -12.25 16.05 -0.02
N LEU A 271 -11.06 15.73 -0.53
CA LEU A 271 -10.86 15.23 -1.88
C LEU A 271 -11.09 13.71 -2.00
N HIS A 272 -11.01 12.98 -0.87
CA HIS A 272 -11.09 11.52 -0.84
C HIS A 272 -12.04 11.07 0.27
N SER A 273 -13.26 10.70 -0.11
CA SER A 273 -14.37 10.49 0.82
C SER A 273 -14.13 9.41 1.89
N ARG A 274 -13.27 8.43 1.61
CA ARG A 274 -12.91 7.35 2.54
C ARG A 274 -11.68 7.65 3.40
N MET A 275 -10.96 8.73 3.11
CA MET A 275 -9.76 9.11 3.87
C MET A 275 -10.16 9.85 5.14
N ARG A 276 -10.21 9.13 6.24
CA ARG A 276 -10.62 9.60 7.57
C ARG A 276 -9.59 9.22 8.60
N GLY A 277 -9.57 9.94 9.70
CA GLY A 277 -8.68 9.68 10.83
C GLY A 277 -9.14 10.44 12.08
N LYS A 278 -8.30 10.42 13.09
CA LYS A 278 -8.60 11.03 14.38
C LYS A 278 -7.33 11.60 15.01
N ILE A 279 -7.46 12.73 15.67
CA ILE A 279 -6.44 13.29 16.55
C ILE A 279 -6.95 13.15 17.98
N VAL A 280 -6.15 12.57 18.86
CA VAL A 280 -6.45 12.39 20.27
C VAL A 280 -5.43 13.17 21.08
N VAL A 281 -5.89 14.07 21.94
CA VAL A 281 -5.04 14.78 22.88
C VAL A 281 -4.98 13.97 24.19
N ASP A 282 -3.87 13.29 24.40
CA ASP A 282 -3.67 12.42 25.55
C ASP A 282 -3.63 13.21 26.87
N PRO A 283 -4.03 12.60 28.00
CA PRO A 283 -3.76 13.18 29.30
C PRO A 283 -2.25 13.29 29.52
N PRO A 284 -1.78 14.28 30.31
CA PRO A 284 -0.38 14.34 30.66
C PRO A 284 0.09 13.05 31.31
N PRO A 285 1.36 12.61 31.08
CA PRO A 285 1.90 11.44 31.76
C PRO A 285 1.72 11.57 33.27
N GLN A 286 1.18 10.54 33.90
CA GLN A 286 1.13 10.49 35.35
C GLN A 286 2.57 10.38 35.87
N GLN A 287 2.97 11.33 36.73
CA GLN A 287 4.28 11.35 37.40
C GLN A 287 4.40 10.28 38.44
#